data_5e66ee400c9d1e095359c0bf42c97674
#
_entry.id   5e66ee400c9d1e095359c0bf42c97674
#
_cell.length_a   1.000
_cell.length_b   1.000
_cell.length_c   1.000
_cell.angle_alpha   90.00
_cell.angle_beta   90.00
_cell.angle_gamma   90.00
#
_symmetry.space_group_name_H-M   'P 1'
#
loop_
_entity.id
_entity.type
_entity.pdbx_description
1 polymer ?
#
loop_
_entity_poly.entity_id
_entity_poly.type
_entity_poly.pdbx_seq_one_letter_code
_entity_poly.pdbx_strand_id
1 'polypeptide(L)'
;MDLDAYRHWTTGNLVANANRGVFAEWLVGVALDMFEAGDMRTEWDAVDLRYEGLRIEVKTSAYGQIWDRCGINTTVRFDIARQSSAWYAHESADWEVASLGDGCELINRNSGTWVRFDPPRRTAEVYVFCLNTSRPAWPDKVE
;
A
#
# COMPACT_ATOMS: atom_id res chain seq x y z
N MET A 1 18.66 -24.07 -4.28
CA MET A 1 17.95 -22.80 -4.60
C MET A 1 18.08 -21.93 -3.36
N ASP A 2 18.59 -20.71 -3.52
CA ASP A 2 18.81 -19.78 -2.41
C ASP A 2 17.61 -18.82 -2.33
N LEU A 3 16.77 -19.01 -1.31
CA LEU A 3 15.57 -18.19 -1.10
C LEU A 3 15.91 -16.79 -0.60
N ASP A 4 17.03 -16.61 0.08
CA ASP A 4 17.43 -15.29 0.56
C ASP A 4 17.99 -14.44 -0.59
N ALA A 5 18.72 -15.06 -1.53
CA ALA A 5 19.08 -14.38 -2.77
C ALA A 5 17.86 -13.96 -3.60
N TYR A 6 16.83 -14.82 -3.67
CA TYR A 6 15.57 -14.50 -4.34
C TYR A 6 14.86 -13.32 -3.65
N ARG A 7 14.73 -13.34 -2.32
CA ARG A 7 14.13 -12.25 -1.55
C ARG A 7 14.88 -10.94 -1.77
N HIS A 8 16.20 -10.98 -1.70
CA HIS A 8 17.02 -9.79 -1.95
C HIS A 8 16.83 -9.25 -3.37
N TRP A 9 16.79 -10.12 -4.37
CA TRP A 9 16.58 -9.73 -5.76
C TRP A 9 15.20 -9.09 -5.97
N THR A 10 14.15 -9.61 -5.32
CA THR A 10 12.77 -9.11 -5.47
C THR A 10 12.49 -7.84 -4.66
N THR A 11 12.98 -7.76 -3.43
CA THR A 11 12.56 -6.71 -2.47
C THR A 11 13.71 -5.81 -2.00
N GLY A 12 14.95 -6.09 -2.35
CA GLY A 12 16.13 -5.35 -1.87
C GLY A 12 16.21 -3.90 -2.35
N ASN A 13 15.51 -3.54 -3.43
CA ASN A 13 15.51 -2.18 -3.95
C ASN A 13 14.35 -1.34 -3.39
N LEU A 14 14.59 -0.63 -2.28
CA LEU A 14 13.60 0.27 -1.66
C LEU A 14 13.47 1.64 -2.33
N VAL A 15 14.27 1.93 -3.36
CA VAL A 15 14.05 3.09 -4.24
C VAL A 15 12.87 2.84 -5.18
N ALA A 16 12.63 1.57 -5.55
CA ALA A 16 11.47 1.18 -6.33
C ALA A 16 10.18 1.43 -5.53
N ASN A 17 9.22 2.12 -6.16
CA ASN A 17 8.00 2.57 -5.49
C ASN A 17 7.18 1.39 -4.92
N ALA A 18 7.04 0.31 -5.67
CA ALA A 18 6.29 -0.87 -5.23
C ALA A 18 6.90 -1.50 -3.97
N ASN A 19 8.22 -1.77 -3.98
CA ASN A 19 8.90 -2.38 -2.83
C ASN A 19 8.85 -1.47 -1.61
N ARG A 20 9.01 -0.15 -1.81
CA ARG A 20 8.90 0.84 -0.74
C ARG A 20 7.51 0.88 -0.13
N GLY A 21 6.45 0.76 -0.95
CA GLY A 21 5.06 0.67 -0.49
C GLY A 21 4.89 -0.51 0.47
N VAL A 22 5.19 -1.71 0.00
CA VAL A 22 5.08 -2.94 0.80
C VAL A 22 5.92 -2.88 2.08
N PHE A 23 7.13 -2.33 1.99
CA PHE A 23 7.99 -2.16 3.17
C PHE A 23 7.39 -1.19 4.20
N ALA A 24 6.77 -0.11 3.74
CA ALA A 24 6.11 0.84 4.65
C ALA A 24 4.86 0.24 5.32
N GLU A 25 4.06 -0.52 4.59
CA GLU A 25 2.94 -1.29 5.16
C GLU A 25 3.44 -2.22 6.28
N TRP A 26 4.51 -2.96 6.01
CA TRP A 26 5.11 -3.85 7.01
C TRP A 26 5.63 -3.08 8.23
N LEU A 27 6.32 -1.95 8.05
CA LEU A 27 6.81 -1.12 9.16
C LEU A 27 5.67 -0.61 10.05
N VAL A 28 4.55 -0.19 9.46
CA VAL A 28 3.37 0.26 10.21
C VAL A 28 2.76 -0.91 10.97
N GLY A 29 2.61 -2.08 10.34
CA GLY A 29 2.09 -3.26 11.00
C GLY A 29 2.96 -3.74 12.17
N VAL A 30 4.29 -3.72 12.01
CA VAL A 30 5.23 -4.02 13.10
C VAL A 30 5.10 -3.01 14.24
N ALA A 31 4.97 -1.72 13.92
CA ALA A 31 4.81 -0.68 14.94
C ALA A 31 3.50 -0.80 15.73
N LEU A 32 2.48 -1.42 15.15
CA LEU A 32 1.20 -1.71 15.77
C LEU A 32 1.11 -3.12 16.40
N ASP A 33 2.21 -3.88 16.36
CA ASP A 33 2.28 -5.26 16.86
C ASP A 33 1.22 -6.18 16.23
N MET A 34 1.03 -6.05 14.92
CA MET A 34 -0.06 -6.73 14.18
C MET A 34 0.32 -8.11 13.67
N PHE A 35 1.63 -8.40 13.49
CA PHE A 35 2.05 -9.57 12.75
C PHE A 35 2.54 -10.70 13.65
N GLU A 36 2.09 -11.92 13.33
CA GLU A 36 2.61 -13.16 13.91
C GLU A 36 3.61 -13.84 12.96
N ALA A 37 4.35 -14.80 13.49
CA ALA A 37 5.31 -15.56 12.70
C ALA A 37 4.58 -16.40 11.63
N GLY A 38 4.81 -16.11 10.38
CA GLY A 38 4.21 -16.82 9.25
C GLY A 38 3.11 -16.04 8.53
N ASP A 39 2.71 -14.89 9.04
CA ASP A 39 1.76 -14.04 8.34
C ASP A 39 2.26 -13.63 6.96
N MET A 40 1.35 -13.57 6.03
CA MET A 40 1.60 -13.14 4.65
C MET A 40 0.71 -11.96 4.30
N ARG A 41 1.28 -11.03 3.54
CA ARG A 41 0.54 -9.90 3.02
C ARG A 41 -0.61 -10.34 2.12
N THR A 42 -1.79 -9.77 2.31
CA THR A 42 -2.89 -9.86 1.34
C THR A 42 -2.65 -8.84 0.23
N GLU A 43 -2.61 -9.32 -1.01
CA GLU A 43 -2.51 -8.45 -2.18
C GLU A 43 -3.91 -8.06 -2.69
N TRP A 44 -3.97 -6.88 -3.31
CA TRP A 44 -5.17 -6.39 -3.99
C TRP A 44 -6.39 -6.25 -3.07
N ASP A 45 -6.18 -5.74 -1.87
CA ASP A 45 -7.29 -5.35 -1.00
C ASP A 45 -7.58 -3.84 -1.09
N ALA A 46 -8.76 -3.45 -0.62
CA ALA A 46 -9.21 -2.06 -0.61
C ALA A 46 -8.41 -1.15 0.32
N VAL A 47 -7.72 -1.75 1.30
CA VAL A 47 -6.89 -1.07 2.30
C VAL A 47 -5.66 -1.90 2.61
N ASP A 48 -4.61 -1.26 3.09
CA ASP A 48 -3.34 -1.93 3.34
C ASP A 48 -3.35 -2.74 4.65
N LEU A 49 -3.94 -2.21 5.72
CA LEU A 49 -3.97 -2.83 7.05
C LEU A 49 -5.31 -2.60 7.75
N ARG A 50 -5.61 -3.49 8.71
CA ARG A 50 -6.77 -3.39 9.60
C ARG A 50 -6.32 -3.55 11.04
N TYR A 51 -6.64 -2.58 11.88
CA TYR A 51 -6.24 -2.58 13.27
C TYR A 51 -7.38 -2.10 14.16
N GLU A 52 -7.82 -2.93 15.12
CA GLU A 52 -8.91 -2.62 16.05
C GLU A 52 -10.21 -2.12 15.37
N GLY A 53 -10.55 -2.70 14.23
CA GLY A 53 -11.73 -2.32 13.45
C GLY A 53 -11.56 -1.08 12.58
N LEU A 54 -10.37 -0.46 12.57
CA LEU A 54 -10.02 0.66 11.69
C LEU A 54 -9.33 0.16 10.42
N ARG A 55 -9.68 0.76 9.30
CA ARG A 55 -9.02 0.57 8.01
C ARG A 55 -7.89 1.58 7.85
N ILE A 56 -6.71 1.08 7.58
CA ILE A 56 -5.49 1.88 7.46
C ILE A 56 -4.96 1.79 6.04
N GLU A 57 -4.70 2.93 5.44
CA GLU A 57 -4.03 3.08 4.16
C GLU A 57 -2.64 3.69 4.38
N VAL A 58 -1.60 3.04 3.88
CA VAL A 58 -0.21 3.50 4.00
C VAL A 58 0.24 4.09 2.68
N LYS A 59 0.61 5.35 2.69
CA LYS A 59 1.12 6.05 1.51
C LYS A 59 2.59 6.35 1.67
N THR A 60 3.37 6.07 0.61
CA THR A 60 4.80 6.35 0.62
C THR A 60 5.19 7.42 -0.38
N SER A 61 6.16 8.23 -0.01
CA SER A 61 6.87 9.12 -0.91
C SER A 61 8.38 9.06 -0.61
N ALA A 62 9.20 9.60 -1.49
CA ALA A 62 10.65 9.65 -1.29
C ALA A 62 11.24 10.90 -1.93
N TYR A 63 12.37 11.36 -1.40
CA TYR A 63 13.15 12.43 -2.03
C TYR A 63 13.85 11.98 -3.32
N GLY A 64 14.17 10.68 -3.46
CA GLY A 64 14.72 10.10 -4.68
C GLY A 64 13.78 9.04 -5.24
N GLN A 65 13.52 9.07 -6.54
CA GLN A 65 12.71 8.09 -7.25
C GLN A 65 13.57 7.38 -8.30
N ILE A 66 13.25 6.13 -8.63
CA ILE A 66 14.01 5.33 -9.59
C ILE A 66 14.07 5.96 -10.99
N TRP A 67 13.11 6.80 -11.32
CA TRP A 67 13.03 7.53 -12.60
C TRP A 67 13.69 8.91 -12.57
N ASP A 68 14.17 9.38 -11.43
CA ASP A 68 14.86 10.65 -11.30
C ASP A 68 16.30 10.54 -11.82
N ARG A 69 16.48 10.72 -13.12
CA ARG A 69 17.79 10.61 -13.78
C ARG A 69 18.80 11.67 -13.37
N CYS A 70 18.39 12.70 -12.66
CA CYS A 70 19.23 13.86 -12.32
C CYS A 70 19.40 14.09 -10.82
N GLY A 71 18.95 13.20 -9.96
CA GLY A 71 19.07 13.38 -8.50
C GLY A 71 18.31 14.60 -7.96
N ILE A 72 17.41 15.18 -8.74
CA ILE A 72 16.67 16.38 -8.41
C ILE A 72 15.39 16.00 -7.69
N ASN A 73 15.18 16.65 -6.57
CA ASN A 73 14.04 16.54 -5.69
C ASN A 73 12.71 16.36 -6.40
N THR A 74 12.21 15.17 -6.34
CA THR A 74 10.80 14.94 -6.57
C THR A 74 10.03 15.69 -5.51
N THR A 75 9.00 16.41 -5.88
CA THR A 75 8.09 16.98 -4.92
C THR A 75 7.44 15.86 -4.14
N VAL A 76 7.63 15.84 -2.82
CA VAL A 76 6.97 14.87 -1.95
C VAL A 76 5.45 15.05 -2.06
N ARG A 77 4.76 14.02 -2.49
CA ARG A 77 3.30 14.00 -2.64
C ARG A 77 2.73 12.70 -2.12
N PHE A 78 1.54 12.80 -1.53
CA PHE A 78 0.74 11.67 -1.10
C PHE A 78 -0.65 11.79 -1.71
N ASP A 79 -1.08 10.77 -2.43
CA ASP A 79 -2.41 10.74 -3.03
C ASP A 79 -3.39 10.05 -2.08
N ILE A 80 -4.42 10.80 -1.68
CA ILE A 80 -5.53 10.36 -0.84
C ILE A 80 -6.87 10.67 -1.51
N ALA A 81 -6.92 10.61 -2.83
CA ALA A 81 -8.13 10.88 -3.59
C ALA A 81 -9.29 9.96 -3.18
N ARG A 82 -10.50 10.46 -3.34
CA ARG A 82 -11.71 9.65 -3.19
C ARG A 82 -11.80 8.65 -4.35
N GLN A 83 -12.18 7.43 -4.04
CA GLN A 83 -12.37 6.35 -4.99
C GLN A 83 -13.85 6.22 -5.37
N SER A 84 -14.12 5.96 -6.64
CA SER A 84 -15.47 5.60 -7.14
C SER A 84 -15.75 4.12 -7.01
N SER A 85 -14.73 3.29 -6.79
CA SER A 85 -14.86 1.86 -6.53
C SER A 85 -13.65 1.33 -5.80
N ALA A 86 -13.81 0.20 -5.10
CA ALA A 86 -12.72 -0.52 -4.46
C ALA A 86 -12.95 -2.03 -4.51
N TRP A 87 -11.87 -2.78 -4.48
CA TRP A 87 -11.86 -4.23 -4.39
C TRP A 87 -11.57 -4.64 -2.95
N TYR A 88 -12.42 -5.51 -2.39
CA TYR A 88 -12.23 -6.12 -1.09
C TYR A 88 -11.96 -7.61 -1.26
N ALA A 89 -10.89 -8.11 -0.68
CA ALA A 89 -10.59 -9.53 -0.66
C ALA A 89 -11.68 -10.30 0.12
N HIS A 90 -11.91 -11.58 -0.21
CA HIS A 90 -13.02 -12.37 0.37
C HIS A 90 -13.02 -12.43 1.90
N GLU A 91 -11.83 -12.53 2.50
CA GLU A 91 -11.68 -12.63 3.94
C GLU A 91 -12.03 -11.34 4.69
N SER A 92 -12.09 -10.22 3.98
CA SER A 92 -12.39 -8.91 4.53
C SER A 92 -13.77 -8.37 4.11
N ALA A 93 -14.41 -8.97 3.12
CA ALA A 93 -15.57 -8.39 2.45
C ALA A 93 -16.85 -8.42 3.30
N ASP A 94 -17.08 -9.47 4.10
CA ASP A 94 -18.40 -9.73 4.69
C ASP A 94 -18.80 -8.69 5.75
N TRP A 95 -17.89 -8.25 6.59
CA TRP A 95 -18.20 -7.26 7.62
C TRP A 95 -17.96 -5.81 7.15
N GLU A 96 -16.99 -5.58 6.28
CA GLU A 96 -16.67 -4.23 5.78
C GLU A 96 -17.75 -3.69 4.84
N VAL A 97 -18.25 -4.54 3.94
CA VAL A 97 -19.34 -4.14 3.05
C VAL A 97 -20.59 -3.77 3.85
N ALA A 98 -20.90 -4.50 4.92
CA ALA A 98 -22.00 -4.18 5.83
C ALA A 98 -21.80 -2.82 6.55
N SER A 99 -20.56 -2.42 6.80
CA SER A 99 -20.23 -1.16 7.48
C SER A 99 -20.20 0.06 6.56
N LEU A 100 -20.18 -0.12 5.23
CA LEU A 100 -20.06 0.97 4.27
C LEU A 100 -21.34 1.82 4.14
N GLY A 101 -22.48 1.31 4.61
CA GLY A 101 -23.76 2.03 4.59
C GLY A 101 -24.32 2.32 3.20
N ASP A 102 -25.26 3.26 3.11
CA ASP A 102 -25.95 3.61 1.87
C ASP A 102 -25.00 4.16 0.79
N GLY A 103 -25.37 3.96 -0.48
CA GLY A 103 -24.61 4.41 -1.64
C GLY A 103 -23.49 3.44 -2.08
N CYS A 104 -23.57 2.18 -1.68
CA CYS A 104 -22.66 1.12 -2.11
C CYS A 104 -23.40 0.09 -2.98
N GLU A 105 -22.83 -0.26 -4.12
CA GLU A 105 -23.31 -1.28 -5.03
C GLU A 105 -22.28 -2.39 -5.18
N LEU A 106 -22.68 -3.66 -5.00
CA LEU A 106 -21.83 -4.84 -5.18
C LEU A 106 -21.85 -5.28 -6.64
N ILE A 107 -20.68 -5.40 -7.26
CA ILE A 107 -20.58 -5.67 -8.70
C ILE A 107 -20.13 -7.11 -9.01
N ASN A 108 -19.30 -7.74 -8.20
CA ASN A 108 -18.77 -9.09 -8.46
C ASN A 108 -18.32 -9.79 -7.17
N ARG A 109 -18.37 -11.15 -7.16
CA ARG A 109 -18.09 -11.95 -5.95
C ARG A 109 -17.17 -13.17 -6.16
N ASN A 110 -16.48 -13.32 -7.28
CA ASN A 110 -15.80 -14.60 -7.57
C ASN A 110 -14.57 -14.88 -6.69
N SER A 111 -13.75 -13.86 -6.38
CA SER A 111 -12.55 -14.00 -5.53
C SER A 111 -12.36 -12.85 -4.56
N GLY A 112 -13.41 -12.08 -4.36
CA GLY A 112 -13.52 -10.88 -3.56
C GLY A 112 -14.73 -10.08 -4.02
N THR A 113 -14.90 -8.90 -3.49
CA THR A 113 -16.07 -8.05 -3.77
C THR A 113 -15.64 -6.71 -4.34
N TRP A 114 -16.09 -6.38 -5.55
CA TRP A 114 -16.04 -5.01 -6.05
C TRP A 114 -17.19 -4.22 -5.46
N VAL A 115 -16.88 -3.06 -4.92
CA VAL A 115 -17.87 -2.12 -4.40
C VAL A 115 -17.75 -0.82 -5.16
N ARG A 116 -18.84 -0.35 -5.74
CA ARG A 116 -18.97 0.98 -6.33
C ARG A 116 -19.49 1.96 -5.28
N PHE A 117 -18.94 3.16 -5.24
CA PHE A 117 -19.32 4.22 -4.33
C PHE A 117 -20.00 5.38 -5.07
N ASP A 118 -21.18 5.76 -4.62
CA ASP A 118 -21.85 6.98 -5.05
C ASP A 118 -22.39 7.74 -3.83
N PRO A 119 -21.84 8.92 -3.53
CA PRO A 119 -20.70 9.59 -4.17
C PRO A 119 -19.34 8.92 -3.88
N PRO A 120 -18.27 9.25 -4.64
CA PRO A 120 -16.93 8.75 -4.37
C PRO A 120 -16.46 9.02 -2.94
N ARG A 121 -15.81 8.04 -2.30
CA ARG A 121 -15.37 8.13 -0.89
C ARG A 121 -13.94 7.63 -0.69
N ARG A 122 -13.38 7.87 0.49
CA ARG A 122 -12.14 7.24 0.94
C ARG A 122 -12.45 5.86 1.50
N THR A 123 -11.56 4.91 1.26
CA THR A 123 -11.70 3.50 1.70
C THR A 123 -11.19 3.27 3.11
N ALA A 124 -10.31 4.12 3.60
CA ALA A 124 -9.71 4.01 4.94
C ALA A 124 -10.14 5.16 5.87
N GLU A 125 -10.18 4.88 7.16
CA GLU A 125 -10.36 5.86 8.24
C GLU A 125 -9.04 6.54 8.58
N VAL A 126 -7.92 5.81 8.50
CA VAL A 126 -6.58 6.29 8.87
C VAL A 126 -5.66 6.25 7.66
N TYR A 127 -4.90 7.33 7.45
CA TYR A 127 -3.86 7.43 6.43
C TYR A 127 -2.52 7.65 7.11
N VAL A 128 -1.58 6.72 6.89
CA VAL A 128 -0.21 6.83 7.39
C VAL A 128 0.71 7.24 6.25
N PHE A 129 1.43 8.36 6.43
CA PHE A 129 2.33 8.90 5.43
C PHE A 129 3.78 8.58 5.79
N CYS A 130 4.41 7.71 5.01
CA CYS A 130 5.78 7.29 5.18
C CYS A 130 6.68 7.99 4.16
N LEU A 131 7.69 8.70 4.64
CA LEU A 131 8.65 9.40 3.79
C LEU A 131 10.01 8.70 3.84
N ASN A 132 10.47 8.18 2.71
CA ASN A 132 11.85 7.74 2.58
C ASN A 132 12.75 8.94 2.33
N THR A 133 13.58 9.26 3.33
CA THR A 133 14.52 10.38 3.30
C THR A 133 15.87 10.01 2.72
N SER A 134 16.11 8.74 2.38
CA SER A 134 17.35 8.29 1.76
C SER A 134 17.54 8.98 0.41
N ARG A 135 18.73 9.48 0.21
CA ARG A 135 19.16 9.97 -1.11
C ARG A 135 19.99 8.86 -1.75
N PRO A 136 19.48 8.18 -2.80
CA PRO A 136 20.30 7.18 -3.48
C PRO A 136 21.56 7.87 -4.03
N ALA A 137 22.71 7.29 -3.74
CA ALA A 137 23.92 7.62 -4.46
C ALA A 137 23.70 7.07 -5.89
N TRP A 138 23.39 7.94 -6.83
CA TRP A 138 23.41 7.57 -8.24
C TRP A 138 24.86 7.23 -8.62
N PRO A 139 25.12 6.12 -9.29
CA PRO A 139 26.44 5.90 -9.86
C PRO A 139 26.75 7.10 -10.74
N ASP A 140 27.94 7.69 -10.53
CA ASP A 140 28.44 8.74 -11.38
C ASP A 140 28.22 8.35 -12.83
N LYS A 141 27.80 9.31 -13.65
CA LYS A 141 27.50 9.09 -15.06
C LYS A 141 28.59 8.22 -15.68
N VAL A 142 28.22 7.04 -16.15
CA VAL A 142 29.06 6.30 -17.09
C VAL A 142 29.08 7.18 -18.34
N GLU A 143 30.22 7.82 -18.57
CA GLU A 143 30.49 8.57 -19.82
C GLU A 143 30.48 7.65 -21.03
#